data_2dde92ead8d80dffb491de70c149e5a7
#
_entry.id   2dde92ead8d80dffb491de70c149e5a7
#
_cell.length_a   1.000
_cell.length_b   1.000
_cell.length_c   1.000
_cell.angle_alpha   90.00
_cell.angle_beta   90.00
_cell.angle_gamma   90.00
#
_symmetry.space_group_name_H-M   'P 1'
#
loop_
_entity.id
_entity.type
_entity.pdbx_description
1 polymer ?
#
loop_
_entity_poly.entity_id
_entity_poly.type
_entity_poly.pdbx_seq_one_letter_code
_entity_poly.pdbx_strand_id
1 'polypeptide(L)'
;MSNPLRYNGNPLFPSRRSLLASLALAAVPGLSPAVRADEAAPSASSTESPLTLTAGESAHALDGVPAPVRLWTYDGRFPGPLLRVRRGAALNLRLRNTLLQPTSLHWYGLRIANAMDGVAGLTGPALAAGESADIGFTARDAGTYVYRPLVPEHAAEQTERGLAGILVVDEDTPPYADDVALVLDDIALDDNGQVRDSFGSPAEIGLAGRLGNRLLINGRTAPEQLSRPPGRRLRLRIANIANARPLTLRFENLTTHVIAADGQPVDSPFRPVRDSIALAPGGRVDVVVDTPDDGVSGKVVAALGSGLPLLALTGAGTPETHAPEPVAGLPPNDLPESLDLARARRFDLIIDGGLDPAASESAGDPTRIWRLGGLSWRDAAARPLFRVPGGTPVVMALENRTAFLQVLHLHGHHARQLHRLDDGWEPFWLDTIAVPAGQTVRVAFLADNPGRWMIGSAVLDRLGAGLAGWFEVG
;
A
#
# COMPACT_ATOMS: atom_id res chain seq x y z
N MET A 1 -22.47 18.86 16.61
CA MET A 1 -21.72 18.51 15.42
C MET A 1 -20.45 17.81 15.87
N SER A 2 -20.45 16.49 15.88
CA SER A 2 -19.35 15.66 16.38
C SER A 2 -18.24 15.61 15.33
N ASN A 3 -17.04 16.02 15.72
CA ASN A 3 -15.82 15.98 14.92
C ASN A 3 -15.44 14.49 14.61
N PRO A 4 -15.53 13.99 13.38
CA PRO A 4 -15.37 12.57 13.07
C PRO A 4 -13.92 12.09 12.92
N LEU A 5 -12.90 12.91 13.18
CA LEU A 5 -11.51 12.60 12.81
C LEU A 5 -10.51 12.76 13.97
N ARG A 6 -10.87 12.36 15.18
CA ARG A 6 -9.84 12.06 16.18
C ARG A 6 -9.34 10.63 15.95
N TYR A 7 -8.33 10.50 15.12
CA TYR A 7 -7.45 9.32 15.09
C TYR A 7 -6.70 9.30 16.43
N ASN A 8 -7.21 8.54 17.39
CA ASN A 8 -6.45 8.21 18.58
C ASN A 8 -5.32 7.28 18.16
N GLY A 9 -4.12 7.82 17.98
CA GLY A 9 -2.92 7.12 17.58
C GLY A 9 -2.56 6.00 18.56
N ASN A 10 -3.17 4.84 18.36
CA ASN A 10 -2.72 3.60 18.96
C ASN A 10 -1.87 2.89 17.90
N PRO A 11 -0.68 2.39 18.24
CA PRO A 11 0.13 1.63 17.29
C PRO A 11 -0.69 0.46 16.78
N LEU A 12 -0.58 0.21 15.49
CA LEU A 12 -1.28 -0.84 14.75
C LEU A 12 -1.04 -2.25 15.33
N PHE A 13 -0.06 -2.42 16.25
CA PHE A 13 0.49 -3.71 16.64
C PHE A 13 1.00 -3.71 18.10
N PRO A 14 1.04 -4.87 18.79
CA PRO A 14 1.44 -4.95 20.19
C PRO A 14 2.93 -4.68 20.42
N SER A 15 3.29 -4.06 21.54
CA SER A 15 4.67 -3.87 21.95
C SER A 15 5.35 -5.19 22.37
N ARG A 16 6.66 -5.30 22.15
CA ARG A 16 7.50 -6.49 22.42
C ARG A 16 7.48 -7.08 23.83
N ARG A 17 6.88 -6.45 24.82
CA ARG A 17 6.88 -6.96 26.20
C ARG A 17 6.20 -8.31 26.40
N SER A 18 5.49 -8.82 25.40
CA SER A 18 4.76 -10.11 25.48
C SER A 18 5.50 -11.30 24.84
N LEU A 19 6.72 -11.12 24.31
CA LEU A 19 7.39 -12.16 23.47
C LEU A 19 8.73 -12.69 24.03
N LEU A 20 9.12 -12.38 25.27
CA LEU A 20 10.33 -12.92 25.87
C LEU A 20 10.02 -14.12 26.79
N ALA A 21 9.64 -15.23 26.20
CA ALA A 21 9.73 -16.53 26.86
C ALA A 21 9.97 -17.62 25.81
N SER A 22 11.14 -18.23 25.87
CA SER A 22 11.56 -19.48 25.21
C SER A 22 12.46 -19.33 23.98
N LEU A 23 13.76 -19.37 24.19
CA LEU A 23 14.73 -19.90 23.24
C LEU A 23 15.84 -20.62 24.02
N ALA A 24 15.90 -21.93 23.90
CA ALA A 24 17.01 -22.76 24.34
C ALA A 24 17.71 -23.38 23.12
N LEU A 25 19.01 -23.28 23.16
CA LEU A 25 20.09 -23.70 22.26
C LEU A 25 20.03 -25.12 21.72
N ALA A 26 20.49 -25.33 20.48
CA ALA A 26 21.38 -26.44 20.13
C ALA A 26 22.21 -26.09 18.88
N ALA A 27 23.53 -26.09 19.04
CA ALA A 27 24.52 -25.95 17.97
C ALA A 27 25.13 -27.33 17.66
N VAL A 28 25.37 -27.61 16.35
CA VAL A 28 26.32 -28.65 15.89
C VAL A 28 27.02 -28.17 14.62
N PRO A 29 28.35 -28.27 14.49
CA PRO A 29 29.12 -27.83 13.32
C PRO A 29 29.46 -29.00 12.37
N GLY A 30 29.70 -28.70 11.07
CA GLY A 30 30.26 -29.68 10.17
C GLY A 30 30.38 -29.31 8.69
N LEU A 31 31.58 -28.86 8.31
CA LEU A 31 32.31 -29.16 7.05
C LEU A 31 31.74 -28.86 5.66
N SER A 32 32.43 -27.92 5.01
CA SER A 32 32.46 -27.73 3.52
C SER A 32 33.10 -28.92 2.80
N PRO A 33 32.81 -29.09 1.47
CA PRO A 33 33.81 -28.61 0.53
C PRO A 33 33.23 -27.88 -0.72
N ALA A 34 34.08 -27.00 -1.26
CA ALA A 34 33.89 -26.26 -2.47
C ALA A 34 33.86 -27.15 -3.72
N VAL A 35 32.86 -26.94 -4.57
CA VAL A 35 32.92 -27.36 -5.98
C VAL A 35 32.59 -26.14 -6.83
N ARG A 36 33.58 -25.74 -7.64
CA ARG A 36 33.38 -24.81 -8.76
C ARG A 36 32.52 -25.51 -9.80
N ALA A 37 31.47 -24.86 -10.24
CA ALA A 37 30.79 -25.23 -11.47
C ALA A 37 30.62 -23.96 -12.31
N ASP A 38 30.96 -24.13 -13.56
CA ASP A 38 31.03 -23.21 -14.69
C ASP A 38 29.71 -22.45 -14.89
N GLU A 39 29.88 -21.20 -15.24
CA GLU A 39 28.83 -20.22 -15.51
C GLU A 39 28.30 -20.47 -16.93
N ALA A 40 27.16 -21.11 -17.04
CA ALA A 40 26.35 -21.08 -18.24
C ALA A 40 25.13 -20.20 -18.00
N ALA A 41 25.16 -19.01 -18.57
CA ALA A 41 24.01 -18.12 -18.58
C ALA A 41 22.81 -18.80 -19.24
N PRO A 42 21.62 -18.86 -18.62
CA PRO A 42 20.43 -19.30 -19.32
C PRO A 42 19.91 -18.16 -20.19
N SER A 43 20.08 -18.31 -21.50
CA SER A 43 19.31 -17.54 -22.47
C SER A 43 17.87 -18.04 -22.47
N ALA A 44 17.01 -17.40 -21.71
CA ALA A 44 15.57 -17.59 -21.78
C ALA A 44 14.96 -16.43 -22.58
N SER A 45 14.92 -16.56 -23.90
CA SER A 45 14.02 -15.83 -24.76
C SER A 45 12.64 -16.49 -24.67
N SER A 46 11.84 -16.18 -23.68
CA SER A 46 10.40 -16.45 -23.73
C SER A 46 9.77 -15.37 -24.58
N THR A 47 9.41 -15.71 -25.82
CA THR A 47 8.62 -14.91 -26.76
C THR A 47 7.14 -14.90 -26.37
N GLU A 48 6.80 -14.68 -25.11
CA GLU A 48 5.45 -14.31 -24.76
C GLU A 48 5.26 -12.82 -25.01
N SER A 49 4.23 -12.49 -25.79
CA SER A 49 3.86 -11.09 -26.01
C SER A 49 3.60 -10.41 -24.67
N PRO A 50 4.06 -9.17 -24.47
CA PRO A 50 3.84 -8.46 -23.21
C PRO A 50 2.34 -8.39 -22.89
N LEU A 51 2.00 -8.56 -21.62
CA LEU A 51 0.65 -8.31 -21.12
C LEU A 51 0.29 -6.85 -21.44
N THR A 52 -0.85 -6.60 -22.06
CA THR A 52 -1.29 -5.23 -22.33
C THR A 52 -2.23 -4.78 -21.21
N LEU A 53 -2.01 -3.56 -20.70
CA LEU A 53 -2.86 -2.89 -19.73
C LEU A 53 -3.30 -1.56 -20.35
N THR A 54 -4.57 -1.44 -20.71
CA THR A 54 -5.12 -0.24 -21.39
C THR A 54 -5.85 0.62 -20.38
N ALA A 55 -5.35 1.83 -20.13
CA ALA A 55 -6.07 2.86 -19.41
C ALA A 55 -7.07 3.55 -20.36
N GLY A 56 -8.35 3.52 -20.02
CA GLY A 56 -9.41 4.05 -20.87
C GLY A 56 -10.74 4.26 -20.15
N GLU A 57 -11.69 4.89 -20.80
CA GLU A 57 -13.03 5.10 -20.26
C GLU A 57 -13.89 3.84 -20.38
N SER A 58 -14.73 3.59 -19.38
CA SER A 58 -15.71 2.52 -19.36
C SER A 58 -16.90 2.87 -18.48
N ALA A 59 -18.00 2.13 -18.62
CA ALA A 59 -19.21 2.33 -17.82
C ALA A 59 -19.43 1.11 -16.92
N HIS A 60 -19.63 1.35 -15.61
CA HIS A 60 -19.78 0.31 -14.61
C HIS A 60 -21.08 0.48 -13.82
N ALA A 61 -21.82 -0.60 -13.69
CA ALA A 61 -22.96 -0.64 -12.78
C ALA A 61 -22.44 -0.75 -11.33
N LEU A 62 -22.86 0.18 -10.47
CA LEU A 62 -22.63 0.11 -9.04
C LEU A 62 -23.95 -0.14 -8.31
N ASP A 63 -23.93 -1.03 -7.32
CA ASP A 63 -25.13 -1.37 -6.55
C ASP A 63 -25.71 -0.11 -5.87
N GLY A 64 -27.02 0.11 -6.05
CA GLY A 64 -27.70 1.28 -5.51
C GLY A 64 -27.48 2.60 -6.27
N VAL A 65 -26.86 2.54 -7.45
CA VAL A 65 -26.71 3.68 -8.38
C VAL A 65 -27.60 3.43 -9.60
N PRO A 66 -28.54 4.36 -9.95
CA PRO A 66 -29.55 4.11 -10.98
C PRO A 66 -28.99 3.94 -12.39
N ALA A 67 -27.88 4.59 -12.72
CA ALA A 67 -27.27 4.56 -14.04
C ALA A 67 -25.81 4.10 -13.93
N PRO A 68 -25.25 3.50 -14.99
CA PRO A 68 -23.84 3.15 -15.00
C PRO A 68 -22.94 4.38 -14.76
N VAL A 69 -21.98 4.24 -13.88
CA VAL A 69 -20.96 5.26 -13.57
C VAL A 69 -19.90 5.24 -14.65
N ARG A 70 -19.56 6.39 -15.18
CA ARG A 70 -18.44 6.55 -16.11
C ARG A 70 -17.13 6.59 -15.33
N LEU A 71 -16.32 5.57 -15.52
CA LEU A 71 -15.03 5.41 -14.86
C LEU A 71 -13.89 5.42 -15.89
N TRP A 72 -12.68 5.64 -15.41
CA TRP A 72 -11.44 5.33 -16.12
C TRP A 72 -10.88 4.05 -15.53
N THR A 73 -10.62 3.08 -16.37
CA THR A 73 -10.30 1.74 -15.89
C THR A 73 -9.14 1.15 -16.67
N TYR A 74 -8.51 0.14 -16.08
CA TYR A 74 -7.60 -0.71 -16.81
C TYR A 74 -8.36 -1.88 -17.43
N ASP A 75 -8.28 -2.01 -18.78
CA ASP A 75 -8.93 -3.06 -19.57
C ASP A 75 -10.44 -3.20 -19.33
N GLY A 76 -11.14 -2.09 -19.07
CA GLY A 76 -12.57 -2.08 -18.80
C GLY A 76 -12.96 -2.74 -17.47
N ARG A 77 -12.04 -2.94 -16.52
CA ARG A 77 -12.28 -3.56 -15.21
C ARG A 77 -12.14 -2.56 -14.07
N PHE A 78 -13.02 -2.70 -13.08
CA PHE A 78 -12.99 -1.92 -11.86
C PHE A 78 -13.18 -2.80 -10.61
N PRO A 79 -12.22 -2.86 -9.67
CA PRO A 79 -10.85 -2.37 -9.83
C PRO A 79 -10.14 -2.98 -11.05
N GLY A 80 -9.00 -2.44 -11.43
CA GLY A 80 -8.18 -2.96 -12.51
C GLY A 80 -7.85 -4.46 -12.30
N PRO A 81 -7.43 -5.18 -13.34
CA PRO A 81 -7.20 -6.62 -13.27
C PRO A 81 -6.22 -6.99 -12.15
N LEU A 82 -6.49 -8.09 -11.45
CA LEU A 82 -5.52 -8.71 -10.57
C LEU A 82 -4.36 -9.23 -11.41
N LEU A 83 -3.20 -8.59 -11.30
CA LEU A 83 -1.96 -9.08 -11.88
C LEU A 83 -1.34 -10.10 -10.93
N ARG A 84 -0.78 -11.20 -11.48
CA ARG A 84 -0.18 -12.25 -10.65
C ARG A 84 1.06 -12.82 -11.34
N VAL A 85 2.17 -12.85 -10.60
CA VAL A 85 3.45 -13.39 -11.04
C VAL A 85 4.11 -14.16 -9.90
N ARG A 86 5.07 -15.04 -10.23
CA ARG A 86 5.89 -15.71 -9.21
C ARG A 86 7.08 -14.84 -8.82
N ARG A 87 7.56 -14.98 -7.59
CA ARG A 87 8.83 -14.38 -7.16
C ARG A 87 9.95 -14.79 -8.12
N GLY A 88 10.79 -13.83 -8.48
CA GLY A 88 11.88 -14.02 -9.43
C GLY A 88 11.46 -14.05 -10.91
N ALA A 89 10.16 -14.07 -11.21
CA ALA A 89 9.69 -13.99 -12.59
C ALA A 89 9.73 -12.55 -13.12
N ALA A 90 9.92 -12.42 -14.43
CA ALA A 90 9.79 -11.14 -15.12
C ALA A 90 8.31 -10.81 -15.34
N LEU A 91 7.91 -9.59 -15.00
CA LEU A 91 6.67 -8.98 -15.48
C LEU A 91 7.02 -8.10 -16.67
N ASN A 92 6.46 -8.41 -17.84
CA ASN A 92 6.55 -7.60 -19.04
C ASN A 92 5.16 -7.12 -19.42
N LEU A 93 4.96 -5.80 -19.35
CA LEU A 93 3.67 -5.17 -19.52
C LEU A 93 3.78 -4.01 -20.51
N ARG A 94 2.81 -3.88 -21.42
CA ARG A 94 2.63 -2.70 -22.25
C ARG A 94 1.47 -1.88 -21.72
N LEU A 95 1.79 -0.71 -21.15
CA LEU A 95 0.77 0.29 -20.78
C LEU A 95 0.36 1.06 -22.04
N ARG A 96 -0.95 1.11 -22.32
CA ARG A 96 -1.53 1.92 -23.38
C ARG A 96 -2.46 2.98 -22.77
N ASN A 97 -2.24 4.24 -23.11
CA ASN A 97 -3.07 5.34 -22.68
C ASN A 97 -4.08 5.73 -23.78
N THR A 98 -5.37 5.50 -23.54
CA THR A 98 -6.45 5.93 -24.43
C THR A 98 -7.27 7.11 -23.83
N LEU A 99 -6.85 7.60 -22.65
CA LEU A 99 -7.42 8.79 -22.05
C LEU A 99 -6.88 10.06 -22.72
N LEU A 100 -7.55 11.17 -22.51
CA LEU A 100 -7.08 12.49 -22.97
C LEU A 100 -6.00 13.08 -22.07
N GLN A 101 -5.93 12.64 -20.81
CA GLN A 101 -4.91 13.06 -19.85
C GLN A 101 -3.64 12.20 -19.98
N PRO A 102 -2.45 12.78 -19.74
CA PRO A 102 -1.24 11.99 -19.59
C PRO A 102 -1.33 11.12 -18.33
N THR A 103 -0.80 9.91 -18.42
CA THR A 103 -0.82 8.93 -17.31
C THR A 103 0.54 8.30 -17.08
N SER A 104 0.67 7.48 -16.06
CA SER A 104 1.83 6.62 -15.79
C SER A 104 1.38 5.37 -15.06
N LEU A 105 2.31 4.50 -14.66
CA LEU A 105 2.00 3.35 -13.82
C LEU A 105 3.07 3.22 -12.74
N HIS A 106 2.68 3.40 -11.52
CA HIS A 106 3.51 3.24 -10.34
C HIS A 106 3.08 2.03 -9.52
N TRP A 107 4.04 1.46 -8.79
CA TRP A 107 3.90 0.23 -8.02
C TRP A 107 4.21 0.48 -6.55
N TYR A 108 3.19 0.49 -5.71
CA TYR A 108 3.36 0.64 -4.26
C TYR A 108 4.04 -0.60 -3.67
N GLY A 109 5.21 -0.39 -3.10
CA GLY A 109 5.98 -1.38 -2.35
C GLY A 109 6.93 -2.26 -3.15
N LEU A 110 7.00 -2.12 -4.47
CA LEU A 110 7.98 -2.88 -5.24
C LEU A 110 9.39 -2.26 -5.15
N ARG A 111 10.39 -3.11 -4.87
CA ARG A 111 11.81 -2.76 -4.96
C ARG A 111 12.33 -3.16 -6.35
N ILE A 112 12.14 -2.29 -7.32
CA ILE A 112 12.47 -2.49 -8.74
C ILE A 112 13.52 -1.47 -9.20
N ALA A 113 14.01 -1.59 -10.43
CA ALA A 113 14.88 -0.58 -11.02
C ALA A 113 14.18 0.78 -11.06
N ASN A 114 14.88 1.84 -10.69
CA ASN A 114 14.34 3.21 -10.56
C ASN A 114 13.62 3.70 -11.82
N ALA A 115 14.11 3.34 -13.02
CA ALA A 115 13.48 3.69 -14.29
C ALA A 115 12.05 3.10 -14.48
N MET A 116 11.68 2.07 -13.70
CA MET A 116 10.37 1.40 -13.75
C MET A 116 9.42 1.85 -12.63
N ASP A 117 9.85 2.80 -11.78
CA ASP A 117 9.06 3.31 -10.66
C ASP A 117 7.80 4.08 -11.10
N GLY A 118 7.82 4.68 -12.29
CA GLY A 118 6.64 5.27 -12.91
C GLY A 118 6.19 6.62 -12.34
N VAL A 119 7.08 7.35 -11.65
CA VAL A 119 6.81 8.73 -11.18
C VAL A 119 7.08 9.70 -12.31
N ALA A 120 6.02 10.29 -12.85
CA ALA A 120 6.14 11.27 -13.93
C ALA A 120 6.95 12.51 -13.48
N GLY A 121 7.94 12.89 -14.30
CA GLY A 121 8.82 14.02 -14.01
C GLY A 121 9.97 13.73 -13.05
N LEU A 122 10.07 12.53 -12.47
CA LEU A 122 11.21 12.12 -11.63
C LEU A 122 11.94 10.92 -12.23
N THR A 123 11.26 9.82 -12.50
CA THR A 123 11.85 8.56 -12.98
C THR A 123 11.62 8.33 -14.47
N GLY A 124 10.74 9.11 -15.08
CA GLY A 124 10.42 9.08 -16.49
C GLY A 124 9.40 10.14 -16.88
N PRO A 125 9.08 10.26 -18.17
CA PRO A 125 8.00 11.13 -18.62
C PRO A 125 6.62 10.51 -18.33
N ALA A 126 5.58 11.35 -18.27
CA ALA A 126 4.21 10.88 -18.35
C ALA A 126 3.93 10.32 -19.76
N LEU A 127 3.09 9.31 -19.86
CA LEU A 127 2.63 8.73 -21.11
C LEU A 127 1.48 9.57 -21.68
N ALA A 128 1.70 10.23 -22.79
CA ALA A 128 0.70 11.11 -23.40
C ALA A 128 -0.51 10.33 -23.95
N ALA A 129 -1.57 11.07 -24.27
CA ALA A 129 -2.78 10.52 -24.90
C ALA A 129 -2.44 9.76 -26.20
N GLY A 130 -2.92 8.54 -26.35
CA GLY A 130 -2.70 7.69 -27.53
C GLY A 130 -1.36 6.93 -27.54
N GLU A 131 -0.45 7.22 -26.61
CA GLU A 131 0.86 6.57 -26.53
C GLU A 131 0.81 5.21 -25.80
N SER A 132 1.91 4.46 -25.95
CA SER A 132 2.16 3.23 -25.20
C SER A 132 3.59 3.19 -24.70
N ALA A 133 3.81 2.57 -23.54
CA ALA A 133 5.12 2.35 -22.95
C ALA A 133 5.27 0.90 -22.50
N ASP A 134 6.45 0.32 -22.71
CA ASP A 134 6.79 -1.00 -22.22
C ASP A 134 7.41 -0.87 -20.82
N ILE A 135 6.90 -1.64 -19.88
CA ILE A 135 7.32 -1.71 -18.49
C ILE A 135 7.78 -3.15 -18.23
N GLY A 136 9.02 -3.30 -17.79
CA GLY A 136 9.57 -4.63 -17.53
C GLY A 136 10.45 -4.64 -16.29
N PHE A 137 10.19 -5.58 -15.38
CA PHE A 137 11.01 -5.78 -14.18
C PHE A 137 10.90 -7.22 -13.66
N THR A 138 11.88 -7.62 -12.87
CA THR A 138 11.82 -8.88 -12.12
C THR A 138 11.20 -8.63 -10.74
N ALA A 139 10.15 -9.38 -10.42
CA ALA A 139 9.45 -9.31 -9.12
C ALA A 139 10.27 -10.05 -8.06
N ARG A 140 11.18 -9.34 -7.36
CA ARG A 140 12.12 -9.95 -6.41
C ARG A 140 11.53 -10.33 -5.06
N ASP A 141 10.51 -9.61 -4.61
CA ASP A 141 9.86 -9.78 -3.31
C ASP A 141 8.46 -10.35 -3.48
N ALA A 142 8.16 -11.44 -2.77
CA ALA A 142 6.80 -11.98 -2.70
C ALA A 142 5.92 -11.09 -1.79
N GLY A 143 4.65 -10.88 -2.18
CA GLY A 143 3.74 -10.04 -1.40
C GLY A 143 2.55 -9.49 -2.20
N THR A 144 1.84 -8.57 -1.56
CA THR A 144 0.68 -7.86 -2.11
C THR A 144 1.03 -6.40 -2.37
N TYR A 145 0.85 -5.94 -3.60
CA TYR A 145 1.25 -4.63 -4.09
C TYR A 145 0.07 -3.93 -4.77
N VAL A 146 0.09 -2.59 -4.78
CA VAL A 146 -0.91 -1.78 -5.49
C VAL A 146 -0.25 -1.15 -6.71
N TYR A 147 -0.95 -1.12 -7.84
CA TYR A 147 -0.56 -0.34 -9.00
C TYR A 147 -1.60 0.73 -9.29
N ARG A 148 -1.15 1.94 -9.58
CA ARG A 148 -1.99 3.10 -9.94
C ARG A 148 -1.18 4.19 -10.63
N PRO A 149 -1.81 5.18 -11.31
CA PRO A 149 -1.08 6.29 -11.91
C PRO A 149 -0.36 7.15 -10.88
N LEU A 150 0.79 7.69 -11.26
CA LEU A 150 1.51 8.69 -10.46
C LEU A 150 2.07 9.82 -11.33
N VAL A 151 1.16 10.54 -11.99
CA VAL A 151 1.39 11.90 -12.47
C VAL A 151 0.89 12.80 -11.36
N PRO A 152 1.73 13.49 -10.59
CA PRO A 152 1.33 14.12 -9.33
C PRO A 152 0.09 15.01 -9.42
N GLU A 153 -0.05 15.76 -10.52
CA GLU A 153 -1.18 16.67 -10.76
C GLU A 153 -2.48 15.94 -11.12
N HIS A 154 -2.39 14.68 -11.57
CA HIS A 154 -3.53 13.90 -12.07
C HIS A 154 -3.81 12.63 -11.25
N ALA A 155 -2.90 12.26 -10.36
CA ALA A 155 -2.98 10.99 -9.63
C ALA A 155 -4.28 10.83 -8.82
N ALA A 156 -4.75 11.92 -8.19
CA ALA A 156 -5.99 11.90 -7.41
C ALA A 156 -7.21 11.65 -8.31
N GLU A 157 -7.34 12.39 -9.41
CA GLU A 157 -8.47 12.21 -10.33
C GLU A 157 -8.44 10.84 -10.99
N GLN A 158 -7.29 10.43 -11.51
CA GLN A 158 -7.15 9.17 -12.23
C GLN A 158 -7.44 7.96 -11.32
N THR A 159 -6.99 7.98 -10.08
CA THR A 159 -7.29 6.91 -9.11
C THR A 159 -8.75 6.93 -8.70
N GLU A 160 -9.31 8.09 -8.34
CA GLU A 160 -10.73 8.22 -7.97
C GLU A 160 -11.68 7.75 -9.09
N ARG A 161 -11.31 7.99 -10.34
CA ARG A 161 -12.08 7.51 -11.49
C ARG A 161 -11.91 6.01 -11.76
N GLY A 162 -11.01 5.31 -11.02
CA GLY A 162 -10.92 3.85 -11.02
C GLY A 162 -9.62 3.26 -11.57
N LEU A 163 -8.60 4.07 -11.89
CA LEU A 163 -7.30 3.57 -12.34
C LEU A 163 -6.46 3.07 -11.16
N ALA A 164 -6.84 1.94 -10.60
CA ALA A 164 -6.06 1.25 -9.58
C ALA A 164 -6.34 -0.25 -9.60
N GLY A 165 -5.35 -1.03 -9.20
CA GLY A 165 -5.48 -2.47 -9.05
C GLY A 165 -4.37 -3.03 -8.17
N ILE A 166 -4.33 -4.35 -8.03
CA ILE A 166 -3.32 -5.02 -7.23
C ILE A 166 -2.50 -5.99 -8.05
N LEU A 167 -1.23 -6.10 -7.68
CA LEU A 167 -0.30 -7.13 -8.13
C LEU A 167 0.02 -8.06 -6.95
N VAL A 168 -0.12 -9.34 -7.16
CA VAL A 168 0.34 -10.38 -6.25
C VAL A 168 1.61 -10.99 -6.82
N VAL A 169 2.65 -10.99 -6.02
CA VAL A 169 3.86 -11.79 -6.28
C VAL A 169 3.82 -12.99 -5.35
N ASP A 170 3.65 -14.17 -5.95
CA ASP A 170 3.55 -15.42 -5.20
C ASP A 170 4.91 -15.84 -4.62
N GLU A 171 4.88 -16.40 -3.44
CA GLU A 171 5.98 -17.14 -2.85
C GLU A 171 6.31 -18.37 -3.71
N ASP A 172 7.56 -18.86 -3.63
CA ASP A 172 7.99 -20.05 -4.38
C ASP A 172 7.13 -21.27 -4.05
N THR A 173 6.73 -21.38 -2.78
CA THR A 173 5.77 -22.37 -2.29
C THR A 173 4.72 -21.60 -1.46
N PRO A 174 3.55 -21.28 -2.03
CA PRO A 174 2.50 -20.58 -1.28
C PRO A 174 2.06 -21.42 -0.07
N PRO A 175 2.13 -20.87 1.16
CA PRO A 175 1.81 -21.63 2.38
C PRO A 175 0.32 -21.85 2.58
N TYR A 176 -0.52 -21.11 1.85
CA TYR A 176 -1.99 -21.16 1.97
C TYR A 176 -2.59 -21.41 0.59
N ALA A 177 -3.39 -22.49 0.48
CA ALA A 177 -4.01 -22.87 -0.78
C ALA A 177 -5.22 -21.96 -1.14
N ASP A 178 -5.88 -21.37 -0.13
CA ASP A 178 -7.02 -20.47 -0.32
C ASP A 178 -6.55 -19.04 -0.07
N ASP A 179 -6.53 -18.23 -1.14
CA ASP A 179 -5.95 -16.90 -1.19
C ASP A 179 -6.95 -15.95 -1.86
N VAL A 180 -7.45 -14.98 -1.11
CA VAL A 180 -8.54 -14.08 -1.52
C VAL A 180 -8.06 -12.63 -1.45
N ALA A 181 -8.21 -11.90 -2.55
CA ALA A 181 -7.92 -10.47 -2.63
C ALA A 181 -9.15 -9.64 -2.27
N LEU A 182 -8.96 -8.67 -1.37
CA LEU A 182 -9.97 -7.70 -0.95
C LEU A 182 -9.44 -6.29 -1.22
N VAL A 183 -9.88 -5.70 -2.32
CA VAL A 183 -9.51 -4.33 -2.70
C VAL A 183 -10.54 -3.37 -2.16
N LEU A 184 -10.14 -2.55 -1.20
CA LEU A 184 -10.97 -1.56 -0.54
C LEU A 184 -10.77 -0.20 -1.16
N ASP A 185 -11.87 0.48 -1.45
CA ASP A 185 -11.88 1.80 -2.07
C ASP A 185 -13.05 2.62 -1.53
N ASP A 186 -13.08 3.92 -1.81
CA ASP A 186 -14.27 4.73 -1.68
C ASP A 186 -14.39 5.69 -2.86
N ILE A 187 -15.61 5.95 -3.30
CA ILE A 187 -15.88 6.81 -4.44
C ILE A 187 -16.85 7.94 -4.06
N ALA A 188 -16.54 9.15 -4.51
CA ALA A 188 -17.39 10.32 -4.31
C ALA A 188 -18.32 10.50 -5.51
N LEU A 189 -19.59 10.14 -5.35
CA LEU A 189 -20.61 10.30 -6.36
C LEU A 189 -21.47 11.55 -6.13
N ASP A 190 -21.89 12.20 -7.22
CA ASP A 190 -22.87 13.27 -7.23
C ASP A 190 -24.31 12.73 -7.12
N ASP A 191 -25.31 13.62 -7.17
CA ASP A 191 -26.71 13.27 -7.09
C ASP A 191 -27.21 12.49 -8.31
N ASN A 192 -26.49 12.54 -9.44
CA ASN A 192 -26.79 11.77 -10.66
C ASN A 192 -26.09 10.40 -10.65
N GLY A 193 -25.33 10.09 -9.60
CA GLY A 193 -24.56 8.86 -9.46
C GLY A 193 -23.29 8.83 -10.33
N GLN A 194 -22.78 9.99 -10.77
CA GLN A 194 -21.50 10.07 -11.48
C GLN A 194 -20.39 10.52 -10.53
N VAL A 195 -19.14 10.24 -10.88
CA VAL A 195 -17.98 10.71 -10.09
C VAL A 195 -18.07 12.23 -9.98
N ARG A 196 -18.05 12.74 -8.74
CA ARG A 196 -18.14 14.17 -8.46
C ARG A 196 -16.94 14.91 -9.09
N ASP A 197 -17.22 15.94 -9.85
CA ASP A 197 -16.21 16.73 -10.56
C ASP A 197 -15.75 17.94 -9.73
N SER A 198 -15.25 17.68 -8.51
CA SER A 198 -14.72 18.71 -7.58
C SER A 198 -13.21 18.61 -7.39
N PHE A 199 -12.51 17.94 -8.30
CA PHE A 199 -11.06 17.74 -8.23
C PHE A 199 -10.30 19.06 -8.10
N GLY A 200 -9.34 19.08 -7.17
CA GLY A 200 -8.57 20.29 -6.89
C GLY A 200 -9.32 21.35 -6.10
N SER A 201 -10.52 21.06 -5.58
CA SER A 201 -11.20 21.99 -4.68
C SER A 201 -10.39 22.24 -3.40
N PRO A 202 -10.40 23.45 -2.82
CA PRO A 202 -9.66 23.75 -1.58
C PRO A 202 -9.96 22.77 -0.45
N ALA A 203 -11.20 22.30 -0.33
CA ALA A 203 -11.61 21.34 0.69
C ALA A 203 -10.94 19.97 0.50
N GLU A 204 -10.75 19.52 -0.73
CA GLU A 204 -10.10 18.25 -1.03
C GLU A 204 -8.57 18.35 -0.94
N ILE A 205 -7.98 19.35 -1.59
CA ILE A 205 -6.51 19.46 -1.65
C ILE A 205 -5.88 19.99 -0.35
N GLY A 206 -6.60 20.79 0.43
CA GLY A 206 -6.05 21.50 1.60
C GLY A 206 -6.46 20.94 2.97
N LEU A 207 -7.45 20.05 3.04
CA LEU A 207 -7.97 19.49 4.28
C LEU A 207 -7.76 17.98 4.37
N ALA A 208 -8.86 17.22 4.53
CA ALA A 208 -8.80 15.77 4.76
C ALA A 208 -8.44 14.94 3.53
N GLY A 209 -8.42 15.52 2.36
CA GLY A 209 -8.40 14.82 1.09
C GLY A 209 -9.80 14.49 0.59
N ARG A 210 -9.89 13.88 -0.59
CA ARG A 210 -11.16 13.47 -1.18
C ARG A 210 -11.69 12.21 -0.52
N LEU A 211 -12.80 12.32 0.20
CA LEU A 211 -13.48 11.22 0.85
C LEU A 211 -14.73 10.85 0.07
N GLY A 212 -14.82 9.60 -0.34
CA GLY A 212 -15.98 9.05 -1.03
C GLY A 212 -17.24 8.98 -0.14
N ASN A 213 -18.41 8.99 -0.75
CA ASN A 213 -19.69 8.76 -0.07
C ASN A 213 -20.22 7.33 -0.25
N ARG A 214 -19.48 6.50 -0.99
CA ARG A 214 -19.71 5.06 -1.12
C ARG A 214 -18.41 4.32 -0.86
N LEU A 215 -18.43 3.38 0.09
CA LEU A 215 -17.34 2.43 0.31
C LEU A 215 -17.52 1.27 -0.64
N LEU A 216 -16.42 0.83 -1.24
CA LEU A 216 -16.39 -0.25 -2.21
C LEU A 216 -15.48 -1.37 -1.75
N ILE A 217 -15.85 -2.59 -2.06
CA ILE A 217 -15.02 -3.79 -1.95
C ILE A 217 -15.03 -4.51 -3.29
N ASN A 218 -13.85 -4.73 -3.86
CA ASN A 218 -13.70 -5.31 -5.20
C ASN A 218 -14.60 -4.63 -6.25
N GLY A 219 -14.76 -3.29 -6.15
CA GLY A 219 -15.58 -2.48 -7.04
C GLY A 219 -17.11 -2.55 -6.80
N ARG A 220 -17.55 -3.12 -5.68
CA ARG A 220 -18.98 -3.27 -5.31
C ARG A 220 -19.28 -2.59 -3.98
N THR A 221 -20.51 -2.17 -3.79
CA THR A 221 -20.98 -1.60 -2.50
C THR A 221 -21.48 -2.67 -1.53
N ALA A 222 -21.81 -3.86 -2.03
CA ALA A 222 -22.23 -4.99 -1.22
C ALA A 222 -21.02 -5.75 -0.66
N PRO A 223 -21.11 -6.32 0.56
CA PRO A 223 -20.01 -7.11 1.11
C PRO A 223 -19.79 -8.39 0.28
N GLU A 224 -18.51 -8.80 0.20
CA GLU A 224 -18.16 -10.10 -0.36
C GLU A 224 -18.72 -11.22 0.50
N GLN A 225 -19.23 -12.26 -0.16
CA GLN A 225 -19.79 -13.44 0.48
C GLN A 225 -18.90 -14.64 0.16
N LEU A 226 -18.28 -15.20 1.17
CA LEU A 226 -17.47 -16.41 1.04
C LEU A 226 -18.10 -17.54 1.87
N SER A 227 -18.11 -18.74 1.30
CA SER A 227 -18.50 -19.96 2.01
C SER A 227 -17.36 -20.97 1.88
N ARG A 228 -16.91 -21.52 2.99
CA ARG A 228 -15.81 -22.48 3.06
C ARG A 228 -16.09 -23.56 4.13
N PRO A 229 -15.47 -24.73 4.04
CA PRO A 229 -15.53 -25.73 5.11
C PRO A 229 -15.09 -25.14 6.46
N PRO A 230 -15.79 -25.45 7.57
CA PRO A 230 -15.36 -25.04 8.91
C PRO A 230 -13.91 -25.45 9.21
N GLY A 231 -13.16 -24.58 9.87
CA GLY A 231 -11.75 -24.81 10.19
C GLY A 231 -10.78 -24.61 9.02
N ARG A 232 -11.27 -24.37 7.79
CA ARG A 232 -10.42 -24.06 6.64
C ARG A 232 -9.72 -22.73 6.87
N ARG A 233 -8.41 -22.72 6.63
CA ARG A 233 -7.55 -21.54 6.78
C ARG A 233 -7.41 -20.81 5.45
N LEU A 234 -7.72 -19.49 5.45
CA LEU A 234 -7.65 -18.62 4.28
C LEU A 234 -6.63 -17.50 4.51
N ARG A 235 -5.93 -17.12 3.46
CA ARG A 235 -5.20 -15.84 3.39
C ARG A 235 -6.11 -14.78 2.76
N LEU A 236 -6.31 -13.68 3.45
CA LEU A 236 -6.95 -12.49 2.90
C LEU A 236 -5.88 -11.44 2.62
N ARG A 237 -5.75 -11.05 1.36
CA ARG A 237 -4.87 -9.97 0.91
C ARG A 237 -5.67 -8.69 0.81
N ILE A 238 -5.51 -7.78 1.75
CA ILE A 238 -6.33 -6.59 1.88
C ILE A 238 -5.52 -5.36 1.47
N ALA A 239 -5.98 -4.62 0.47
CA ALA A 239 -5.36 -3.39 0.01
C ALA A 239 -6.35 -2.23 0.08
N ASN A 240 -5.93 -1.09 0.63
CA ASN A 240 -6.70 0.15 0.61
C ASN A 240 -6.20 1.05 -0.53
N ILE A 241 -6.98 1.15 -1.61
CA ILE A 241 -6.66 1.97 -2.77
C ILE A 241 -7.37 3.34 -2.78
N ALA A 242 -8.16 3.65 -1.74
CA ALA A 242 -8.87 4.91 -1.62
C ALA A 242 -7.91 6.12 -1.70
N ASN A 243 -8.40 7.22 -2.27
CA ASN A 243 -7.60 8.44 -2.44
C ASN A 243 -7.09 9.03 -1.12
N ALA A 244 -7.93 9.01 -0.07
CA ALA A 244 -7.63 9.70 1.17
C ALA A 244 -8.12 8.99 2.44
N ARG A 245 -9.04 8.02 2.32
CA ARG A 245 -9.71 7.44 3.49
C ARG A 245 -8.85 6.41 4.21
N PRO A 246 -8.42 6.65 5.45
CA PRO A 246 -7.93 5.59 6.30
C PRO A 246 -9.11 4.73 6.77
N LEU A 247 -8.93 3.42 6.79
CA LEU A 247 -9.90 2.45 7.24
C LEU A 247 -9.41 1.78 8.52
N THR A 248 -10.31 1.55 9.47
CA THR A 248 -10.09 0.63 10.58
C THR A 248 -10.95 -0.60 10.34
N LEU A 249 -10.31 -1.75 10.16
CA LEU A 249 -10.95 -3.03 9.92
C LEU A 249 -11.11 -3.77 11.24
N ARG A 250 -12.31 -4.27 11.54
CA ARG A 250 -12.57 -5.15 12.67
C ARG A 250 -12.88 -6.55 12.14
N PHE A 251 -12.32 -7.54 12.80
CA PHE A 251 -12.53 -8.95 12.51
C PHE A 251 -13.47 -9.53 13.58
N GLU A 252 -14.72 -9.75 13.20
CA GLU A 252 -15.78 -10.21 14.11
C GLU A 252 -16.02 -11.70 13.89
N ASN A 253 -15.98 -12.51 14.96
CA ASN A 253 -16.09 -13.97 14.93
C ASN A 253 -15.06 -14.64 13.98
N LEU A 254 -13.86 -14.08 13.88
CA LEU A 254 -12.76 -14.62 13.11
C LEU A 254 -11.50 -14.70 13.97
N THR A 255 -10.87 -15.86 14.01
CA THR A 255 -9.50 -15.97 14.52
C THR A 255 -8.56 -15.44 13.45
N THR A 256 -7.92 -14.29 13.74
CA THR A 256 -7.15 -13.55 12.74
C THR A 256 -5.70 -13.42 13.16
N HIS A 257 -4.77 -13.63 12.23
CA HIS A 257 -3.35 -13.38 12.40
C HIS A 257 -2.81 -12.54 11.24
N VAL A 258 -2.06 -11.49 11.55
CA VAL A 258 -1.31 -10.72 10.56
C VAL A 258 -0.07 -11.52 10.17
N ILE A 259 0.17 -11.68 8.88
CA ILE A 259 1.31 -12.41 8.31
C ILE A 259 2.20 -11.56 7.40
N ALA A 260 1.66 -10.45 6.87
CA ALA A 260 2.43 -9.47 6.10
C ALA A 260 1.85 -8.06 6.27
N ALA A 261 2.71 -7.06 6.18
CA ALA A 261 2.37 -5.64 6.12
C ALA A 261 3.08 -5.01 4.92
N ASP A 262 2.37 -4.19 4.14
CA ASP A 262 2.89 -3.51 2.94
C ASP A 262 3.68 -4.43 1.98
N GLY A 263 3.17 -5.65 1.79
CA GLY A 263 3.78 -6.65 0.92
C GLY A 263 4.98 -7.40 1.53
N GLN A 264 5.41 -7.05 2.75
CA GLN A 264 6.53 -7.71 3.40
C GLN A 264 6.08 -8.64 4.53
N PRO A 265 6.64 -9.85 4.66
CA PRO A 265 6.39 -10.72 5.78
C PRO A 265 6.65 -10.04 7.13
N VAL A 266 5.81 -10.32 8.13
CA VAL A 266 6.09 -9.92 9.51
C VAL A 266 7.13 -10.89 10.13
N ASP A 267 7.88 -10.43 11.14
CA ASP A 267 8.90 -11.27 11.79
C ASP A 267 8.31 -12.57 12.38
N SER A 268 7.08 -12.52 12.85
CA SER A 268 6.30 -13.67 13.30
C SER A 268 4.81 -13.33 13.24
N PRO A 269 3.92 -14.25 12.83
CA PRO A 269 2.48 -14.03 12.83
C PRO A 269 1.97 -13.60 14.21
N PHE A 270 1.09 -12.61 14.25
CA PHE A 270 0.54 -12.10 15.50
C PHE A 270 -0.95 -11.74 15.36
N ARG A 271 -1.68 -11.80 16.47
CA ARG A 271 -3.07 -11.35 16.50
C ARG A 271 -3.15 -9.84 16.57
N PRO A 272 -4.02 -9.21 15.75
CA PRO A 272 -4.20 -7.77 15.83
C PRO A 272 -4.82 -7.37 17.19
N VAL A 273 -4.40 -6.22 17.70
CA VAL A 273 -4.91 -5.70 18.98
C VAL A 273 -6.41 -5.42 18.86
N ARG A 274 -7.20 -6.00 19.77
CA ARG A 274 -8.67 -5.88 19.78
C ARG A 274 -9.31 -6.33 18.46
N ASP A 275 -8.71 -7.32 17.82
CA ASP A 275 -9.14 -7.84 16.51
C ASP A 275 -9.37 -6.72 15.48
N SER A 276 -8.48 -5.72 15.47
CA SER A 276 -8.63 -4.50 14.67
C SER A 276 -7.32 -4.10 14.02
N ILE A 277 -7.41 -3.69 12.74
CA ILE A 277 -6.26 -3.22 11.95
C ILE A 277 -6.62 -1.87 11.34
N ALA A 278 -5.76 -0.85 11.54
CA ALA A 278 -5.87 0.40 10.81
C ALA A 278 -5.09 0.28 9.50
N LEU A 279 -5.71 0.65 8.39
CA LEU A 279 -5.15 0.55 7.05
C LEU A 279 -5.24 1.91 6.37
N ALA A 280 -4.09 2.56 6.23
CA ALA A 280 -3.97 3.86 5.58
C ALA A 280 -4.21 3.77 4.06
N PRO A 281 -4.51 4.87 3.35
CA PRO A 281 -4.49 4.90 1.88
C PRO A 281 -3.15 4.40 1.33
N GLY A 282 -3.18 3.50 0.36
CA GLY A 282 -1.99 2.84 -0.19
C GLY A 282 -1.47 1.68 0.65
N GLY A 283 -1.94 1.51 1.90
CA GLY A 283 -1.52 0.42 2.79
C GLY A 283 -2.07 -0.94 2.39
N ARG A 284 -1.32 -2.00 2.68
CA ARG A 284 -1.68 -3.39 2.42
C ARG A 284 -1.40 -4.23 3.66
N VAL A 285 -2.27 -5.21 3.91
CA VAL A 285 -2.08 -6.18 4.98
C VAL A 285 -2.55 -7.55 4.51
N ASP A 286 -1.75 -8.55 4.75
CA ASP A 286 -2.18 -9.93 4.56
C ASP A 286 -2.46 -10.55 5.93
N VAL A 287 -3.65 -11.11 6.05
CA VAL A 287 -4.05 -11.81 7.26
C VAL A 287 -4.46 -13.25 6.94
N VAL A 288 -4.27 -14.11 7.91
CA VAL A 288 -4.83 -15.45 7.90
C VAL A 288 -6.03 -15.48 8.81
N VAL A 289 -7.12 -16.05 8.32
CA VAL A 289 -8.34 -16.28 9.09
C VAL A 289 -8.74 -17.75 9.00
N ASP A 290 -9.29 -18.28 10.10
CA ASP A 290 -9.89 -19.60 10.09
C ASP A 290 -11.40 -19.48 9.89
N THR A 291 -11.96 -20.32 8.99
CA THR A 291 -13.41 -20.36 8.73
C THR A 291 -14.14 -20.76 10.01
N PRO A 292 -15.18 -20.02 10.41
CA PRO A 292 -15.99 -20.35 11.58
C PRO A 292 -16.68 -21.71 11.47
N ASP A 293 -17.27 -22.15 12.57
CA ASP A 293 -18.08 -23.37 12.61
C ASP A 293 -19.27 -23.33 11.62
N ASP A 294 -19.82 -24.51 11.33
CA ASP A 294 -20.93 -24.64 10.39
C ASP A 294 -22.12 -23.75 10.79
N GLY A 295 -22.65 -22.99 9.84
CA GLY A 295 -23.73 -22.02 10.04
C GLY A 295 -23.32 -20.73 10.77
N VAL A 296 -22.08 -20.61 11.23
CA VAL A 296 -21.56 -19.37 11.85
C VAL A 296 -20.96 -18.47 10.77
N SER A 297 -21.21 -17.15 10.87
CA SER A 297 -20.64 -16.14 9.98
C SER A 297 -19.63 -15.29 10.74
N GLY A 298 -18.37 -15.31 10.27
CA GLY A 298 -17.36 -14.32 10.61
C GLY A 298 -17.43 -13.13 9.66
N LYS A 299 -16.95 -11.95 10.08
CA LYS A 299 -17.05 -10.72 9.28
C LYS A 299 -15.78 -9.90 9.36
N VAL A 300 -15.46 -9.24 8.23
CA VAL A 300 -14.58 -8.08 8.21
C VAL A 300 -15.46 -6.85 8.05
N VAL A 301 -15.31 -5.89 8.97
CA VAL A 301 -16.16 -4.69 9.07
C VAL A 301 -15.29 -3.44 9.07
N ALA A 302 -15.58 -2.48 8.19
CA ALA A 302 -15.00 -1.14 8.31
C ALA A 302 -15.68 -0.39 9.46
N ALA A 303 -14.89 0.14 10.41
CA ALA A 303 -15.37 0.88 11.57
C ALA A 303 -15.80 2.31 11.20
N LEU A 304 -16.77 2.42 10.28
CA LEU A 304 -17.37 3.68 9.84
C LEU A 304 -18.83 3.72 10.31
N GLY A 305 -19.22 4.79 11.00
CA GLY A 305 -20.56 4.92 11.60
C GLY A 305 -20.88 3.76 12.56
N SER A 306 -21.93 3.02 12.28
CA SER A 306 -22.30 1.81 13.03
C SER A 306 -21.50 0.56 12.64
N GLY A 307 -20.66 0.65 11.63
CA GLY A 307 -19.90 -0.44 11.00
C GLY A 307 -20.48 -0.84 9.65
N LEU A 308 -19.61 -0.91 8.64
CA LEU A 308 -19.98 -1.33 7.29
C LEU A 308 -19.34 -2.70 7.00
N PRO A 309 -20.13 -3.77 6.79
CA PRO A 309 -19.61 -5.08 6.44
C PRO A 309 -18.88 -5.03 5.08
N LEU A 310 -17.67 -5.60 5.03
CA LEU A 310 -16.85 -5.73 3.83
C LEU A 310 -16.84 -7.18 3.32
N LEU A 311 -16.76 -8.12 4.25
CA LEU A 311 -16.71 -9.55 3.98
C LEU A 311 -17.59 -10.28 5.00
N ALA A 312 -18.35 -11.27 4.53
CA ALA A 312 -18.94 -12.31 5.36
C ALA A 312 -18.33 -13.66 4.95
N LEU A 313 -17.73 -14.36 5.90
CA LEU A 313 -17.16 -15.70 5.74
C LEU A 313 -18.00 -16.68 6.56
N THR A 314 -18.71 -17.57 5.89
CA THR A 314 -19.61 -18.55 6.53
C THR A 314 -19.01 -19.95 6.45
N GLY A 315 -18.97 -20.65 7.57
CA GLY A 315 -18.68 -22.07 7.61
C GLY A 315 -19.80 -22.88 6.97
N ALA A 316 -19.48 -23.73 6.00
CA ALA A 316 -20.44 -24.62 5.37
C ALA A 316 -19.78 -25.88 4.81
N GLY A 317 -20.40 -27.03 5.04
CA GLY A 317 -19.94 -28.31 4.55
C GLY A 317 -19.18 -29.13 5.60
N THR A 318 -18.40 -30.11 5.16
CA THR A 318 -17.68 -31.00 6.04
C THR A 318 -16.47 -30.27 6.67
N PRO A 319 -16.36 -30.22 8.01
CA PRO A 319 -15.22 -29.59 8.68
C PRO A 319 -13.88 -30.21 8.25
N GLU A 320 -12.90 -29.35 8.03
CA GLU A 320 -11.53 -29.82 7.85
C GLU A 320 -10.93 -30.21 9.22
N THR A 321 -10.49 -31.45 9.32
CA THR A 321 -9.86 -32.00 10.55
C THR A 321 -8.40 -31.56 10.59
N HIS A 322 -8.14 -30.26 10.71
CA HIS A 322 -6.81 -29.77 10.99
C HIS A 322 -6.76 -29.44 12.49
N ALA A 323 -5.83 -30.08 13.20
CA ALA A 323 -5.44 -29.57 14.51
C ALA A 323 -5.03 -28.10 14.33
N PRO A 324 -5.36 -27.21 15.26
CA PRO A 324 -4.94 -25.81 15.18
C PRO A 324 -3.42 -25.77 15.34
N GLU A 325 -2.71 -26.02 14.25
CA GLU A 325 -1.27 -25.76 14.20
C GLU A 325 -1.04 -24.25 14.29
N PRO A 326 0.10 -23.82 14.87
CA PRO A 326 0.47 -22.42 14.84
C PRO A 326 0.42 -21.89 13.41
N VAL A 327 -0.06 -20.64 13.22
CA VAL A 327 -0.04 -20.00 11.92
C VAL A 327 1.40 -19.88 11.44
N ALA A 328 1.72 -20.46 10.29
CA ALA A 328 3.04 -20.40 9.71
C ALA A 328 3.33 -18.96 9.22
N GLY A 329 4.54 -18.46 9.51
CA GLY A 329 5.05 -17.24 8.91
C GLY A 329 5.32 -17.41 7.42
N LEU A 330 5.32 -16.29 6.69
CA LEU A 330 5.75 -16.28 5.30
C LEU A 330 7.28 -16.35 5.22
N PRO A 331 7.85 -16.95 4.16
CA PRO A 331 9.29 -16.85 3.90
C PRO A 331 9.72 -15.38 3.82
N PRO A 332 10.84 -14.99 4.42
CA PRO A 332 11.32 -13.62 4.37
C PRO A 332 11.71 -13.22 2.93
N ASN A 333 11.50 -11.95 2.61
CA ASN A 333 12.09 -11.35 1.43
C ASN A 333 13.53 -10.89 1.74
N ASP A 334 14.27 -10.50 0.70
CA ASP A 334 15.66 -10.05 0.80
C ASP A 334 15.73 -8.62 1.39
N LEU A 335 15.39 -8.49 2.67
CA LEU A 335 15.52 -7.29 3.49
C LEU A 335 16.50 -7.57 4.65
N PRO A 336 17.24 -6.58 5.13
CA PRO A 336 18.21 -6.79 6.20
C PRO A 336 17.53 -7.21 7.51
N GLU A 337 18.06 -8.23 8.20
CA GLU A 337 17.55 -8.64 9.51
C GLU A 337 17.67 -7.52 10.55
N SER A 338 18.73 -6.70 10.44
CA SER A 338 18.98 -5.57 11.33
C SER A 338 19.63 -4.41 10.58
N LEU A 339 19.46 -3.20 11.09
CA LEU A 339 20.10 -1.99 10.59
C LEU A 339 21.12 -1.45 11.60
N ASP A 340 22.32 -1.11 11.12
CA ASP A 340 23.35 -0.48 11.96
C ASP A 340 23.00 1.00 12.19
N LEU A 341 22.22 1.26 13.23
CA LEU A 341 21.80 2.61 13.59
C LEU A 341 22.93 3.53 14.04
N ALA A 342 24.07 2.96 14.49
CA ALA A 342 25.23 3.77 14.88
C ALA A 342 25.87 4.45 13.67
N ARG A 343 25.80 3.82 12.50
CA ARG A 343 26.33 4.34 11.22
C ARG A 343 25.27 5.05 10.39
N ALA A 344 24.02 5.11 10.84
CA ALA A 344 22.92 5.67 10.07
C ALA A 344 23.07 7.17 9.85
N ARG A 345 22.80 7.61 8.62
CA ARG A 345 22.55 9.03 8.31
C ARG A 345 21.16 9.40 8.81
N ARG A 346 21.08 10.56 9.46
CA ARG A 346 19.83 11.00 10.12
C ARG A 346 19.30 12.24 9.44
N PHE A 347 17.98 12.26 9.17
CA PHE A 347 17.30 13.38 8.53
C PHE A 347 15.98 13.67 9.25
N ASP A 348 15.76 14.95 9.56
CA ASP A 348 14.49 15.42 10.11
C ASP A 348 13.69 16.05 8.97
N LEU A 349 12.53 15.49 8.68
CA LEU A 349 11.63 15.94 7.63
C LEU A 349 10.34 16.45 8.25
N ILE A 350 10.16 17.76 8.17
CA ILE A 350 8.95 18.42 8.65
C ILE A 350 7.88 18.32 7.58
N ILE A 351 6.68 17.90 7.96
CA ILE A 351 5.47 17.94 7.16
C ILE A 351 4.65 19.13 7.66
N ASP A 352 4.45 20.12 6.81
CA ASP A 352 3.68 21.32 7.14
C ASP A 352 2.77 21.76 6.00
N GLY A 353 1.90 22.73 6.30
CA GLY A 353 0.91 23.24 5.35
C GLY A 353 -0.51 22.76 5.65
N GLY A 354 -1.32 22.75 4.62
CA GLY A 354 -2.77 22.55 4.71
C GLY A 354 -3.50 23.89 4.88
N LEU A 355 -4.82 23.83 4.78
CA LEU A 355 -5.70 24.98 5.00
C LEU A 355 -6.29 24.93 6.41
N ASP A 356 -6.59 26.09 6.97
CA ASP A 356 -7.36 26.17 8.20
C ASP A 356 -8.83 25.87 7.89
N PRO A 357 -9.45 24.86 8.52
CA PRO A 357 -10.86 24.55 8.32
C PRO A 357 -11.81 25.71 8.68
N ALA A 358 -11.35 26.65 9.52
CA ALA A 358 -12.12 27.81 9.95
C ALA A 358 -11.90 29.05 9.08
N ALA A 359 -10.89 29.04 8.21
CA ALA A 359 -10.59 30.18 7.34
C ALA A 359 -11.37 30.08 6.02
N SER A 360 -11.97 31.18 5.61
CA SER A 360 -12.62 31.32 4.29
C SER A 360 -11.64 31.70 3.18
N GLU A 361 -10.34 31.46 3.38
CA GLU A 361 -9.28 31.94 2.51
C GLU A 361 -9.16 31.13 1.22
N SER A 362 -8.86 31.84 0.14
CA SER A 362 -8.42 31.26 -1.12
C SER A 362 -7.10 30.48 -0.91
N ALA A 363 -7.00 29.30 -1.46
CA ALA A 363 -5.87 28.39 -1.26
C ALA A 363 -4.53 28.88 -1.84
N GLY A 364 -4.42 30.11 -2.33
CA GLY A 364 -3.21 30.60 -2.99
C GLY A 364 -2.83 29.73 -4.21
N ASP A 365 -1.54 29.36 -4.34
CA ASP A 365 -1.10 28.39 -5.36
C ASP A 365 -1.48 26.97 -4.91
N PRO A 366 -2.41 26.29 -5.58
CA PRO A 366 -2.90 24.96 -5.18
C PRO A 366 -1.78 23.88 -5.18
N THR A 367 -0.69 24.11 -5.89
CA THR A 367 0.45 23.19 -5.98
C THR A 367 1.46 23.35 -4.84
N ARG A 368 1.23 24.30 -3.91
CA ARG A 368 2.15 24.67 -2.82
C ARG A 368 1.50 24.73 -1.46
N ILE A 369 0.34 24.11 -1.32
CA ILE A 369 -0.41 24.07 -0.04
C ILE A 369 0.36 23.26 0.99
N TRP A 370 0.99 22.16 0.58
CA TRP A 370 1.72 21.26 1.46
C TRP A 370 3.22 21.27 1.17
N ARG A 371 4.02 21.00 2.20
CA ARG A 371 5.48 20.92 2.10
C ARG A 371 6.02 19.74 2.88
N LEU A 372 7.07 19.15 2.33
CA LEU A 372 7.91 18.14 2.98
C LEU A 372 9.36 18.65 3.03
N GLY A 373 9.93 18.74 4.24
CA GLY A 373 11.28 19.28 4.43
C GLY A 373 11.42 20.74 3.97
N GLY A 374 10.33 21.52 4.08
CA GLY A 374 10.27 22.93 3.69
C GLY A 374 10.07 23.19 2.20
N LEU A 375 9.88 22.14 1.37
CA LEU A 375 9.69 22.24 -0.09
C LEU A 375 8.33 21.67 -0.49
N SER A 376 7.65 22.31 -1.44
CA SER A 376 6.57 21.67 -2.20
C SER A 376 7.16 20.80 -3.32
N TRP A 377 6.40 19.86 -3.85
CA TRP A 377 6.84 19.03 -4.98
C TRP A 377 7.36 19.85 -6.16
N ARG A 378 6.66 20.93 -6.49
CA ARG A 378 7.04 21.82 -7.58
C ARG A 378 8.41 22.48 -7.36
N ASP A 379 8.76 22.79 -6.12
CA ASP A 379 10.05 23.38 -5.76
C ASP A 379 11.13 22.30 -5.55
N ALA A 380 10.72 21.09 -5.12
CA ALA A 380 11.60 19.95 -4.88
C ALA A 380 12.18 19.35 -6.18
N ALA A 381 11.57 19.58 -7.34
CA ALA A 381 12.05 19.03 -8.63
C ALA A 381 13.54 19.34 -8.88
N ALA A 382 14.03 20.50 -8.41
CA ALA A 382 15.42 20.94 -8.59
C ALA A 382 16.38 20.45 -7.50
N ARG A 383 15.89 19.95 -6.35
CA ARG A 383 16.72 19.65 -5.18
C ARG A 383 16.18 18.47 -4.38
N PRO A 384 16.99 17.41 -4.13
CA PRO A 384 16.58 16.32 -3.25
C PRO A 384 16.45 16.77 -1.79
N LEU A 385 15.63 16.08 -1.01
CA LEU A 385 15.58 16.19 0.44
C LEU A 385 16.93 15.81 1.05
N PHE A 386 17.55 14.75 0.51
CA PHE A 386 18.91 14.32 0.89
C PHE A 386 19.51 13.42 -0.19
N ARG A 387 20.84 13.18 -0.05
CA ARG A 387 21.60 12.20 -0.85
C ARG A 387 22.40 11.30 0.07
N VAL A 388 22.48 10.02 -0.27
CA VAL A 388 23.27 9.04 0.47
C VAL A 388 23.93 8.05 -0.50
N PRO A 389 25.12 7.54 -0.17
CA PRO A 389 25.71 6.42 -0.90
C PRO A 389 24.88 5.16 -0.77
N GLY A 390 24.95 4.27 -1.77
CA GLY A 390 24.34 2.94 -1.71
C GLY A 390 24.82 2.13 -0.52
N GLY A 391 23.92 1.34 0.08
CA GLY A 391 24.19 0.54 1.27
C GLY A 391 24.21 1.33 2.59
N THR A 392 23.82 2.61 2.57
CA THR A 392 23.78 3.45 3.77
C THR A 392 22.51 3.22 4.58
N PRO A 393 22.58 2.88 5.89
CA PRO A 393 21.43 2.94 6.76
C PRO A 393 20.96 4.39 6.95
N VAL A 394 19.65 4.62 6.81
CA VAL A 394 19.02 5.94 6.93
C VAL A 394 17.99 5.90 8.04
N VAL A 395 17.98 6.92 8.90
CA VAL A 395 16.92 7.19 9.87
C VAL A 395 16.24 8.49 9.48
N MET A 396 14.92 8.47 9.32
CA MET A 396 14.12 9.66 9.11
C MET A 396 13.22 9.92 10.32
N ALA A 397 13.21 11.13 10.84
CA ALA A 397 12.21 11.62 11.76
C ALA A 397 11.19 12.44 10.94
N LEU A 398 9.98 11.93 10.85
CA LEU A 398 8.87 12.55 10.13
C LEU A 398 8.03 13.32 11.14
N GLU A 399 8.19 14.64 11.21
CA GLU A 399 7.47 15.51 12.12
C GLU A 399 6.23 16.11 11.45
N ASN A 400 5.05 15.69 11.86
CA ASN A 400 3.79 16.22 11.34
C ASN A 400 3.33 17.43 12.14
N ARG A 401 3.48 18.64 11.60
CA ARG A 401 3.03 19.90 12.20
C ARG A 401 1.63 20.30 11.77
N THR A 402 0.91 19.43 11.09
CA THR A 402 -0.43 19.70 10.56
C THR A 402 -1.53 19.18 11.50
N ALA A 403 -2.76 19.62 11.27
CA ALA A 403 -3.95 19.15 12.00
C ALA A 403 -4.47 17.79 11.51
N PHE A 404 -3.85 17.19 10.48
CA PHE A 404 -4.35 16.02 9.81
C PHE A 404 -3.39 14.83 9.95
N LEU A 405 -3.94 13.62 9.96
CA LEU A 405 -3.13 12.42 9.70
C LEU A 405 -2.43 12.59 8.34
N GLN A 406 -1.13 12.44 8.31
CA GLN A 406 -0.35 12.35 7.08
C GLN A 406 0.04 10.90 6.81
N VAL A 407 0.04 10.52 5.56
CA VAL A 407 0.48 9.19 5.13
C VAL A 407 1.50 9.39 4.01
N LEU A 408 2.72 8.95 4.23
CA LEU A 408 3.79 9.07 3.26
C LEU A 408 4.13 7.70 2.67
N HIS A 409 4.27 7.65 1.36
CA HIS A 409 4.79 6.49 0.65
C HIS A 409 6.27 6.67 0.37
N LEU A 410 7.08 5.67 0.74
CA LEU A 410 8.51 5.58 0.49
C LEU A 410 8.77 4.70 -0.74
N HIS A 411 9.20 5.29 -1.83
CA HIS A 411 9.41 4.58 -3.08
C HIS A 411 10.69 3.74 -3.08
N GLY A 412 10.62 2.58 -3.69
CA GLY A 412 11.76 1.69 -3.95
C GLY A 412 12.44 1.08 -2.73
N HIS A 413 11.95 1.37 -1.53
CA HIS A 413 12.51 0.92 -0.26
C HIS A 413 11.40 0.56 0.74
N HIS A 414 11.75 -0.23 1.77
CA HIS A 414 10.92 -0.46 2.94
C HIS A 414 11.64 -0.01 4.19
N ALA A 415 10.90 0.56 5.12
CA ALA A 415 11.41 1.03 6.39
C ALA A 415 10.78 0.29 7.56
N ARG A 416 11.55 0.07 8.62
CA ARG A 416 11.02 -0.30 9.93
C ARG A 416 10.70 0.95 10.72
N GLN A 417 9.56 0.96 11.35
CA GLN A 417 9.20 2.02 12.29
C GLN A 417 9.88 1.74 13.63
N LEU A 418 10.53 2.77 14.18
CA LEU A 418 11.15 2.69 15.48
C LEU A 418 10.09 2.93 16.55
N HIS A 419 10.08 2.09 17.57
CA HIS A 419 9.14 2.25 18.67
C HIS A 419 9.40 3.56 19.41
N ARG A 420 8.35 4.22 19.86
CA ARG A 420 8.43 5.55 20.44
C ARG A 420 9.06 5.59 21.83
N LEU A 421 8.94 4.51 22.60
CA LEU A 421 9.28 4.46 24.04
C LEU A 421 10.57 3.69 24.33
N ASP A 422 11.04 2.92 23.41
CA ASP A 422 12.30 2.17 23.49
C ASP A 422 12.98 2.14 22.13
N ASP A 423 14.22 1.71 22.04
CA ASP A 423 14.95 1.56 20.78
C ASP A 423 14.54 0.28 20.00
N GLY A 424 13.37 -0.26 20.29
CA GLY A 424 12.80 -1.43 19.61
C GLY A 424 12.25 -1.08 18.22
N TRP A 425 12.09 -2.12 17.43
CA TRP A 425 11.49 -2.03 16.11
C TRP A 425 10.08 -2.61 16.15
N GLU A 426 9.19 -2.05 15.31
CA GLU A 426 7.99 -2.79 14.97
C GLU A 426 8.36 -4.07 14.21
N PRO A 427 7.63 -5.20 14.41
CA PRO A 427 7.99 -6.51 13.85
C PRO A 427 7.66 -6.66 12.36
N PHE A 428 7.70 -5.57 11.59
CA PHE A 428 7.34 -5.53 10.17
C PHE A 428 8.02 -4.38 9.45
N TRP A 429 8.08 -4.51 8.12
CA TRP A 429 8.56 -3.49 7.20
C TRP A 429 7.37 -2.77 6.55
N LEU A 430 7.49 -1.47 6.32
CA LEU A 430 6.46 -0.62 5.72
C LEU A 430 7.05 0.21 4.58
N ASP A 431 6.25 0.47 3.56
CA ASP A 431 6.50 1.53 2.59
C ASP A 431 5.48 2.67 2.73
N THR A 432 4.39 2.43 3.45
CA THR A 432 3.30 3.39 3.69
C THR A 432 3.27 3.78 5.17
N ILE A 433 3.76 4.97 5.47
CA ILE A 433 4.06 5.44 6.82
C ILE A 433 3.00 6.44 7.27
N ALA A 434 2.21 6.07 8.27
CA ALA A 434 1.22 6.95 8.88
C ALA A 434 1.86 7.83 9.97
N VAL A 435 1.71 9.14 9.86
CA VAL A 435 2.22 10.12 10.82
C VAL A 435 1.05 10.91 11.40
N PRO A 436 0.59 10.60 12.64
CA PRO A 436 -0.54 11.29 13.25
C PRO A 436 -0.30 12.79 13.43
N ALA A 437 -1.39 13.56 13.46
CA ALA A 437 -1.35 15.01 13.64
C ALA A 437 -0.56 15.41 14.91
N GLY A 438 0.38 16.33 14.76
CA GLY A 438 1.20 16.84 15.87
C GLY A 438 2.22 15.83 16.43
N GLN A 439 2.47 14.71 15.74
CA GLN A 439 3.40 13.67 16.19
C GLN A 439 4.63 13.57 15.30
N THR A 440 5.67 12.96 15.85
CA THR A 440 6.87 12.56 15.11
C THR A 440 6.96 11.04 15.07
N VAL A 441 7.07 10.48 13.87
CA VAL A 441 7.33 9.07 13.63
C VAL A 441 8.77 8.92 13.13
N ARG A 442 9.50 7.96 13.71
CA ARG A 442 10.86 7.64 13.26
C ARG A 442 10.85 6.32 12.53
N VAL A 443 11.46 6.32 11.35
CA VAL A 443 11.62 5.12 10.53
C VAL A 443 13.07 4.97 10.11
N ALA A 444 13.48 3.73 9.88
CA ALA A 444 14.81 3.45 9.37
C ALA A 444 14.76 2.44 8.23
N PHE A 445 15.61 2.63 7.23
CA PHE A 445 15.73 1.76 6.06
C PHE A 445 17.18 1.66 5.59
N LEU A 446 17.46 0.65 4.79
CA LEU A 446 18.73 0.55 4.06
C LEU A 446 18.53 1.20 2.67
N ALA A 447 19.35 2.19 2.36
CA ALA A 447 19.35 2.82 1.04
C ALA A 447 20.19 1.96 0.07
N ASP A 448 19.64 0.83 -0.36
CA ASP A 448 20.30 -0.19 -1.18
C ASP A 448 19.84 -0.24 -2.64
N ASN A 449 18.86 0.58 -3.00
CA ASN A 449 18.31 0.66 -4.34
C ASN A 449 18.76 1.98 -5.01
N PRO A 450 19.71 1.96 -5.96
CA PRO A 450 20.22 3.19 -6.58
C PRO A 450 19.16 3.94 -7.38
N GLY A 451 19.22 5.27 -7.34
CA GLY A 451 18.35 6.14 -8.15
C GLY A 451 17.72 7.30 -7.39
N ARG A 452 16.72 7.94 -8.00
CA ARG A 452 15.95 9.05 -7.44
C ARG A 452 14.58 8.54 -7.00
N TRP A 453 14.32 8.60 -5.71
CA TRP A 453 13.13 7.98 -5.12
C TRP A 453 12.25 9.03 -4.46
N MET A 454 10.96 8.99 -4.78
CA MET A 454 9.99 9.89 -4.15
C MET A 454 9.72 9.47 -2.70
N ILE A 455 9.48 10.46 -1.86
CA ILE A 455 8.73 10.34 -0.62
C ILE A 455 7.53 11.26 -0.81
N GLY A 456 6.35 10.71 -0.99
CA GLY A 456 5.16 11.46 -1.35
C GLY A 456 3.93 11.09 -0.54
N SER A 457 2.95 11.97 -0.51
CA SER A 457 1.69 11.68 0.15
C SER A 457 0.95 10.53 -0.53
N ALA A 458 0.54 9.54 0.25
CA ALA A 458 -0.40 8.51 -0.19
C ALA A 458 -1.86 9.00 -0.19
N VAL A 459 -2.14 10.15 0.46
CA VAL A 459 -3.36 10.94 0.24
C VAL A 459 -3.14 11.74 -1.03
N LEU A 460 -3.72 11.26 -2.14
CA LEU A 460 -3.33 11.70 -3.47
C LEU A 460 -3.64 13.17 -3.76
N ASP A 461 -4.70 13.71 -3.17
CA ASP A 461 -5.04 15.13 -3.30
C ASP A 461 -3.93 16.03 -2.74
N ARG A 462 -3.28 15.59 -1.66
CA ARG A 462 -2.16 16.33 -1.05
C ARG A 462 -0.87 16.14 -1.82
N LEU A 463 -0.70 15.02 -2.53
CA LEU A 463 0.43 14.78 -3.42
C LEU A 463 0.47 15.87 -4.51
N GLY A 464 -0.63 16.03 -5.26
CA GLY A 464 -0.78 17.08 -6.29
C GLY A 464 -0.70 18.49 -5.73
N ALA A 465 -1.10 18.67 -4.46
CA ALA A 465 -1.03 19.95 -3.76
C ALA A 465 0.34 20.21 -3.07
N GLY A 466 1.38 19.44 -3.39
CA GLY A 466 2.76 19.72 -3.06
C GLY A 466 3.41 18.82 -2.02
N LEU A 467 2.68 17.89 -1.36
CA LEU A 467 3.25 17.03 -0.33
C LEU A 467 4.06 15.89 -0.92
N ALA A 468 5.20 16.22 -1.47
CA ALA A 468 6.20 15.26 -1.93
C ALA A 468 7.60 15.90 -1.99
N GLY A 469 8.59 15.05 -1.95
CA GLY A 469 9.98 15.33 -2.21
C GLY A 469 10.67 14.08 -2.74
N TRP A 470 11.96 14.13 -2.96
CA TRP A 470 12.73 12.98 -3.41
C TRP A 470 14.10 12.92 -2.76
N PHE A 471 14.65 11.75 -2.69
CA PHE A 471 16.04 11.52 -2.25
C PHE A 471 16.80 10.74 -3.31
N GLU A 472 18.14 10.77 -3.21
CA GLU A 472 19.04 10.12 -4.15
C GLU A 472 19.91 9.11 -3.44
N VAL A 473 19.95 7.91 -4.00
CA VAL A 473 20.87 6.83 -3.64
C VAL A 473 21.86 6.67 -4.78
N GLY A 474 23.15 6.94 -4.50
CA GLY A 474 24.21 6.94 -5.50
C GLY A 474 25.27 5.87 -5.29
#